data_bcea6ff114576db851cc330fdf18e738
#
_entry.id   bcea6ff114576db851cc330fdf18e738
#
_cell.length_a   1.000
_cell.length_b   1.000
_cell.length_c   1.000
_cell.angle_alpha   90.00
_cell.angle_beta   90.00
_cell.angle_gamma   90.00
#
_symmetry.space_group_name_H-M   'P 1'
#
loop_
_entity.id
_entity.type
_entity.pdbx_description
1 polymer ?
#
loop_
_entity_poly.entity_id
_entity_poly.type
_entity_poly.pdbx_seq_one_letter_code
_entity_poly.pdbx_strand_id
1 'polypeptide(L)'
;LISMRNMKYKLSSAMNQVNQSAEGVANASSQLSSSAQTLSQGTAEQAGSVQELAARISTISEEVKDTADGALDVRKQTHQTGEEVLLCNQKMQDLVEAMGKIQSSSEEIEKILKTIDDIAFQTNILALNAAVEAARAGSAGKGFAVVAEEVRSLAGKSAQAAQNTSELIAKSTEAVHMGTEIAQNTADVLLEVVNSIQSVVQSIDQIAIVSNEQSESVEQVSEGINQIS
;
A
#
# COMPACT_ATOMS: atom_id res chain seq x y z
N LEU A 1 13.71 -77.98 80.95
CA LEU A 1 12.55 -76.99 80.98
C LEU A 1 12.91 -75.60 80.57
N ILE A 2 14.05 -75.02 80.97
CA ILE A 2 14.46 -73.63 80.60
C ILE A 2 14.78 -73.55 79.11
N SER A 3 15.40 -74.51 78.48
CA SER A 3 15.74 -74.50 77.05
C SER A 3 14.51 -74.52 76.14
N MET A 4 13.49 -75.28 76.51
CA MET A 4 12.18 -75.34 75.71
C MET A 4 11.42 -73.96 75.85
N ARG A 5 11.50 -73.29 76.99
CA ARG A 5 10.86 -71.99 77.20
C ARG A 5 11.54 -70.89 76.38
N ASN A 6 12.85 -70.87 76.29
CA ASN A 6 13.68 -69.98 75.46
C ASN A 6 13.43 -70.22 74.01
N MET A 7 13.26 -71.44 73.52
CA MET A 7 12.95 -71.76 72.15
C MET A 7 11.55 -71.29 71.75
N LYS A 8 10.56 -71.52 72.64
CA LYS A 8 9.19 -70.97 72.42
C LYS A 8 9.17 -69.46 72.32
N TYR A 9 9.94 -68.75 73.15
CA TYR A 9 10.03 -67.29 73.13
C TYR A 9 10.67 -66.78 71.83
N LYS A 10 11.75 -67.37 71.35
CA LYS A 10 12.43 -67.06 70.12
C LYS A 10 11.52 -67.31 68.87
N LEU A 11 10.80 -68.45 68.90
CA LEU A 11 9.88 -68.82 67.85
C LEU A 11 8.68 -67.83 67.77
N SER A 12 8.10 -67.49 68.92
CA SER A 12 7.05 -66.48 68.98
C SER A 12 7.49 -65.10 68.53
N SER A 13 8.69 -64.67 68.89
CA SER A 13 9.25 -63.40 68.39
C SER A 13 9.53 -63.42 66.91
N ALA A 14 10.08 -64.51 66.39
CA ALA A 14 10.29 -64.64 64.94
C ALA A 14 8.95 -64.67 64.12
N MET A 15 7.92 -65.35 64.67
CA MET A 15 6.59 -65.36 64.05
C MET A 15 5.93 -63.98 64.07
N ASN A 16 6.07 -63.20 65.14
CA ASN A 16 5.59 -61.83 65.20
C ASN A 16 6.30 -60.95 64.19
N GLN A 17 7.61 -61.11 64.02
CA GLN A 17 8.40 -60.35 63.04
C GLN A 17 8.02 -60.70 61.60
N VAL A 18 7.74 -61.98 61.34
CA VAL A 18 7.22 -62.44 60.02
C VAL A 18 5.84 -61.85 59.74
N ASN A 19 4.94 -61.88 60.74
CA ASN A 19 3.60 -61.23 60.59
C ASN A 19 3.73 -59.74 60.34
N GLN A 20 4.54 -58.98 61.09
CA GLN A 20 4.73 -57.57 60.82
C GLN A 20 5.32 -57.28 59.44
N SER A 21 6.28 -58.14 58.98
CA SER A 21 6.82 -58.03 57.63
C SER A 21 5.78 -58.36 56.57
N ALA A 22 4.93 -59.35 56.80
CA ALA A 22 3.82 -59.73 55.87
C ALA A 22 2.75 -58.63 55.80
N GLU A 23 2.39 -57.98 56.92
CA GLU A 23 1.49 -56.81 56.91
C GLU A 23 2.13 -55.62 56.18
N GLY A 24 3.43 -55.35 56.40
CA GLY A 24 4.17 -54.33 55.65
C GLY A 24 4.15 -54.57 54.15
N VAL A 25 4.38 -55.79 53.70
CA VAL A 25 4.32 -56.18 52.29
C VAL A 25 2.89 -56.02 51.72
N ALA A 26 1.88 -56.43 52.50
CA ALA A 26 0.47 -56.29 52.05
C ALA A 26 0.08 -54.82 51.90
N ASN A 27 0.46 -53.93 52.83
CA ASN A 27 0.21 -52.50 52.75
C ASN A 27 0.96 -51.85 51.55
N ALA A 28 2.25 -52.21 51.36
CA ALA A 28 3.04 -51.72 50.24
C ALA A 28 2.44 -52.18 48.86
N SER A 29 1.95 -53.43 48.78
CA SER A 29 1.29 -53.96 47.60
C SER A 29 -0.01 -53.23 47.29
N SER A 30 -0.82 -52.91 48.29
CA SER A 30 -2.05 -52.15 48.14
C SER A 30 -1.75 -50.73 47.63
N GLN A 31 -0.72 -50.07 48.21
CA GLN A 31 -0.31 -48.72 47.78
C GLN A 31 0.25 -48.76 46.33
N LEU A 32 1.02 -49.76 45.99
CA LEU A 32 1.55 -49.96 44.64
C LEU A 32 0.41 -50.13 43.63
N SER A 33 -0.61 -50.94 43.96
CA SER A 33 -1.81 -51.13 43.14
C SER A 33 -2.57 -49.82 42.91
N SER A 34 -2.76 -49.04 43.96
CA SER A 34 -3.41 -47.71 43.85
C SER A 34 -2.59 -46.73 42.99
N SER A 35 -1.26 -46.70 43.17
CA SER A 35 -0.34 -45.87 42.37
C SER A 35 -0.36 -46.30 40.87
N ALA A 36 -0.36 -47.62 40.62
CA ALA A 36 -0.45 -48.18 39.26
C ALA A 36 -1.77 -47.77 38.58
N GLN A 37 -2.89 -47.77 39.29
CA GLN A 37 -4.19 -47.35 38.81
C GLN A 37 -4.21 -45.84 38.46
N THR A 38 -3.66 -44.98 39.32
CA THR A 38 -3.52 -43.56 39.07
C THR A 38 -2.59 -43.29 37.89
N LEU A 39 -1.50 -44.02 37.75
CA LEU A 39 -0.58 -43.91 36.64
C LEU A 39 -1.29 -44.35 35.31
N SER A 40 -2.02 -45.46 35.34
CA SER A 40 -2.79 -45.90 34.15
C SER A 40 -3.82 -44.85 33.69
N GLN A 41 -4.53 -44.25 34.64
CA GLN A 41 -5.48 -43.19 34.31
C GLN A 41 -4.78 -41.94 33.76
N GLY A 42 -3.69 -41.50 34.40
CA GLY A 42 -2.90 -40.37 33.92
C GLY A 42 -2.31 -40.60 32.52
N THR A 43 -1.87 -41.86 32.23
CA THR A 43 -1.39 -42.20 30.89
C THR A 43 -2.50 -42.16 29.85
N ALA A 44 -3.71 -42.60 30.18
CA ALA A 44 -4.85 -42.51 29.27
C ALA A 44 -5.25 -41.02 28.97
N GLU A 45 -5.26 -40.16 29.99
CA GLU A 45 -5.49 -38.73 29.82
C GLU A 45 -4.39 -38.06 28.99
N GLN A 46 -3.13 -38.46 29.23
CA GLN A 46 -1.98 -37.98 28.44
C GLN A 46 -2.09 -38.41 26.97
N ALA A 47 -2.46 -39.64 26.69
CA ALA A 47 -2.65 -40.12 25.32
C ALA A 47 -3.75 -39.30 24.58
N GLY A 48 -4.86 -39.02 25.27
CA GLY A 48 -5.91 -38.15 24.71
C GLY A 48 -5.39 -36.72 24.40
N SER A 49 -4.61 -36.14 25.30
CA SER A 49 -4.00 -34.81 25.10
C SER A 49 -3.01 -34.79 23.95
N VAL A 50 -2.22 -35.85 23.77
CA VAL A 50 -1.28 -36.00 22.67
C VAL A 50 -2.00 -36.10 21.32
N GLN A 51 -3.15 -36.81 21.27
CA GLN A 51 -3.99 -36.88 20.06
C GLN A 51 -4.59 -35.52 19.69
N GLU A 52 -5.08 -34.77 20.68
CA GLU A 52 -5.59 -33.43 20.45
C GLU A 52 -4.48 -32.50 19.95
N LEU A 53 -3.27 -32.60 20.55
CA LEU A 53 -2.12 -31.82 20.15
C LEU A 53 -1.71 -32.13 18.69
N ALA A 54 -1.70 -33.41 18.29
CA ALA A 54 -1.43 -33.82 16.92
C ALA A 54 -2.42 -33.22 15.93
N ALA A 55 -3.72 -33.21 16.26
CA ALA A 55 -4.74 -32.57 15.41
C ALA A 55 -4.52 -31.06 15.28
N ARG A 56 -4.20 -30.37 16.37
CA ARG A 56 -3.91 -28.94 16.37
C ARG A 56 -2.67 -28.61 15.53
N ILE A 57 -1.61 -29.40 15.64
CA ILE A 57 -0.39 -29.23 14.85
C ILE A 57 -0.65 -29.42 13.36
N SER A 58 -1.51 -30.37 12.97
CA SER A 58 -1.93 -30.52 11.57
C SER A 58 -2.64 -29.27 11.04
N THR A 59 -3.54 -28.68 11.84
CA THR A 59 -4.23 -27.44 11.47
C THR A 59 -3.24 -26.26 11.32
N ILE A 60 -2.30 -26.11 12.28
CA ILE A 60 -1.27 -25.05 12.21
C ILE A 60 -0.40 -25.24 10.97
N SER A 61 -0.06 -26.48 10.61
CA SER A 61 0.72 -26.77 9.40
C SER A 61 0.01 -26.28 8.13
N GLU A 62 -1.30 -26.50 8.04
CA GLU A 62 -2.12 -26.01 6.92
C GLU A 62 -2.20 -24.47 6.91
N GLU A 63 -2.44 -23.83 8.05
CA GLU A 63 -2.50 -22.38 8.17
C GLU A 63 -1.16 -21.71 7.81
N VAL A 64 -0.04 -22.29 8.18
CA VAL A 64 1.31 -21.80 7.83
C VAL A 64 1.53 -21.89 6.32
N LYS A 65 1.13 -23.00 5.70
CA LYS A 65 1.20 -23.16 4.25
C LYS A 65 0.32 -22.15 3.52
N ASP A 66 -0.92 -21.99 3.95
CA ASP A 66 -1.84 -21.01 3.36
C ASP A 66 -1.31 -19.57 3.49
N THR A 67 -0.63 -19.28 4.61
CA THR A 67 0.03 -17.98 4.83
C THR A 67 1.18 -17.77 3.83
N ALA A 68 1.99 -18.80 3.59
CA ALA A 68 3.09 -18.72 2.62
C ALA A 68 2.56 -18.54 1.19
N ASP A 69 1.56 -19.32 0.80
CA ASP A 69 0.92 -19.24 -0.53
C ASP A 69 0.24 -17.86 -0.72
N GLY A 70 -0.48 -17.37 0.30
CA GLY A 70 -1.08 -16.04 0.30
C GLY A 70 -0.04 -14.91 0.18
N ALA A 71 1.12 -15.05 0.83
CA ALA A 71 2.22 -14.09 0.69
C ALA A 71 2.73 -14.01 -0.76
N LEU A 72 2.84 -15.15 -1.45
CA LEU A 72 3.24 -15.19 -2.87
C LEU A 72 2.22 -14.48 -3.78
N ASP A 73 0.92 -14.66 -3.53
CA ASP A 73 -0.12 -14.00 -4.30
C ASP A 73 -0.13 -12.48 -4.06
N VAL A 74 -0.01 -12.04 -2.80
CA VAL A 74 0.08 -10.61 -2.47
C VAL A 74 1.33 -9.99 -3.09
N ARG A 75 2.46 -10.70 -3.09
CA ARG A 75 3.69 -10.25 -3.77
C ARG A 75 3.44 -9.97 -5.25
N LYS A 76 2.78 -10.91 -5.95
CA LYS A 76 2.46 -10.76 -7.37
C LYS A 76 1.56 -9.55 -7.63
N GLN A 77 0.51 -9.36 -6.84
CA GLN A 77 -0.38 -8.21 -6.95
C GLN A 77 0.34 -6.89 -6.67
N THR A 78 1.21 -6.87 -5.66
CA THR A 78 2.00 -5.69 -5.29
C THR A 78 2.96 -5.30 -6.41
N HIS A 79 3.60 -6.27 -7.06
CA HIS A 79 4.46 -6.02 -8.21
C HIS A 79 3.67 -5.41 -9.38
N GLN A 80 2.51 -5.99 -9.71
CA GLN A 80 1.63 -5.46 -10.75
C GLN A 80 1.18 -4.02 -10.45
N THR A 81 0.79 -3.74 -9.20
CA THR A 81 0.45 -2.37 -8.76
C THR A 81 1.62 -1.42 -8.95
N GLY A 82 2.85 -1.87 -8.65
CA GLY A 82 4.07 -1.10 -8.87
C GLY A 82 4.28 -0.72 -10.34
N GLU A 83 4.05 -1.65 -11.25
CA GLU A 83 4.13 -1.39 -12.70
C GLU A 83 3.06 -0.39 -13.15
N GLU A 84 1.84 -0.50 -12.65
CA GLU A 84 0.74 0.43 -12.97
C GLU A 84 1.04 1.86 -12.47
N VAL A 85 1.62 2.00 -11.26
CA VAL A 85 2.03 3.30 -10.71
C VAL A 85 3.16 3.92 -11.53
N LEU A 86 4.15 3.13 -11.98
CA LEU A 86 5.21 3.61 -12.88
C LEU A 86 4.64 4.09 -14.22
N LEU A 87 3.64 3.39 -14.77
CA LEU A 87 2.94 3.83 -15.97
C LEU A 87 2.18 5.14 -15.74
N CYS A 88 1.52 5.29 -14.58
CA CYS A 88 0.87 6.55 -14.21
C CYS A 88 1.88 7.70 -14.11
N ASN A 89 3.06 7.47 -13.53
CA ASN A 89 4.12 8.48 -13.46
C ASN A 89 4.57 8.90 -14.86
N GLN A 90 4.75 7.95 -15.79
CA GLN A 90 5.05 8.27 -17.19
C GLN A 90 3.97 9.15 -17.83
N LYS A 91 2.69 8.87 -17.55
CA LYS A 91 1.56 9.69 -18.05
C LYS A 91 1.55 11.11 -17.45
N MET A 92 2.01 11.27 -16.20
CA MET A 92 2.18 12.62 -15.63
C MET A 92 3.30 13.39 -16.35
N GLN A 93 4.40 12.74 -16.71
CA GLN A 93 5.46 13.36 -17.49
C GLN A 93 4.98 13.76 -18.90
N ASP A 94 4.23 12.87 -19.58
CA ASP A 94 3.60 13.17 -20.88
C ASP A 94 2.67 14.40 -20.75
N LEU A 95 1.93 14.51 -19.64
CA LEU A 95 1.04 15.66 -19.36
C LEU A 95 1.83 16.96 -19.17
N VAL A 96 2.92 16.92 -18.41
CA VAL A 96 3.81 18.09 -18.22
C VAL A 96 4.38 18.56 -19.57
N GLU A 97 4.81 17.64 -20.43
CA GLU A 97 5.28 17.98 -21.77
C GLU A 97 4.16 18.62 -22.62
N ALA A 98 2.95 18.06 -22.57
CA ALA A 98 1.80 18.63 -23.29
C ALA A 98 1.44 20.03 -22.79
N MET A 99 1.45 20.27 -21.49
CA MET A 99 1.24 21.59 -20.89
C MET A 99 2.32 22.59 -21.34
N GLY A 100 3.58 22.16 -21.42
CA GLY A 100 4.66 23.00 -21.96
C GLY A 100 4.45 23.41 -23.41
N LYS A 101 3.88 22.53 -24.24
CA LYS A 101 3.51 22.87 -25.64
C LYS A 101 2.38 23.89 -25.68
N ILE A 102 1.35 23.76 -24.82
CA ILE A 102 0.26 24.72 -24.71
C ILE A 102 0.78 26.09 -24.25
N GLN A 103 1.68 26.09 -23.27
CA GLN A 103 2.36 27.32 -22.79
C GLN A 103 3.04 28.05 -23.96
N SER A 104 3.90 27.35 -24.71
CA SER A 104 4.63 27.91 -25.86
C SER A 104 3.68 28.47 -26.93
N SER A 105 2.60 27.72 -27.25
CA SER A 105 1.58 28.18 -28.21
C SER A 105 0.85 29.43 -27.71
N SER A 106 0.57 29.53 -26.42
CA SER A 106 -0.07 30.69 -25.80
C SER A 106 0.82 31.94 -25.88
N GLU A 107 2.12 31.78 -25.67
CA GLU A 107 3.10 32.86 -25.82
C GLU A 107 3.22 33.36 -27.28
N GLU A 108 3.10 32.45 -28.26
CA GLU A 108 3.05 32.82 -29.69
C GLU A 108 1.77 33.59 -30.00
N ILE A 109 0.61 33.17 -29.49
CA ILE A 109 -0.66 33.85 -29.66
C ILE A 109 -0.59 35.28 -29.05
N GLU A 110 0.01 35.45 -27.87
CA GLU A 110 0.19 36.73 -27.24
C GLU A 110 1.00 37.72 -28.15
N LYS A 111 2.08 37.23 -28.79
CA LYS A 111 2.85 38.02 -29.76
C LYS A 111 2.02 38.43 -30.96
N ILE A 112 1.16 37.53 -31.49
CA ILE A 112 0.26 37.81 -32.58
C ILE A 112 -0.78 38.88 -32.18
N LEU A 113 -1.38 38.73 -30.98
CA LEU A 113 -2.36 39.71 -30.46
C LEU A 113 -1.75 41.09 -30.30
N LYS A 114 -0.51 41.20 -29.82
CA LYS A 114 0.22 42.46 -29.76
C LYS A 114 0.38 43.07 -31.15
N THR A 115 0.74 42.25 -32.15
CA THR A 115 0.86 42.73 -33.53
C THR A 115 -0.49 43.22 -34.09
N ILE A 116 -1.60 42.51 -33.76
CA ILE A 116 -2.96 42.96 -34.15
C ILE A 116 -3.33 44.30 -33.52
N ASP A 117 -3.02 44.49 -32.23
CA ASP A 117 -3.25 45.75 -31.52
C ASP A 117 -2.46 46.90 -32.17
N ASP A 118 -1.18 46.67 -32.48
CA ASP A 118 -0.32 47.61 -33.18
C ASP A 118 -0.89 47.99 -34.59
N ILE A 119 -1.40 47.00 -35.36
CA ILE A 119 -2.03 47.23 -36.65
C ILE A 119 -3.33 48.04 -36.48
N ALA A 120 -4.15 47.72 -35.49
CA ALA A 120 -5.37 48.43 -35.16
C ALA A 120 -5.06 49.89 -34.80
N PHE A 121 -4.02 50.12 -33.98
CA PHE A 121 -3.57 51.47 -33.69
C PHE A 121 -3.11 52.25 -34.90
N GLN A 122 -2.27 51.67 -35.78
CA GLN A 122 -1.83 52.29 -37.02
C GLN A 122 -3.02 52.57 -37.98
N THR A 123 -3.98 51.65 -38.07
CA THR A 123 -5.21 51.83 -38.87
C THR A 123 -6.07 52.99 -38.35
N ASN A 124 -6.20 53.12 -37.00
CA ASN A 124 -6.87 54.20 -36.35
C ASN A 124 -6.23 55.58 -36.71
N ILE A 125 -4.87 55.66 -36.66
CA ILE A 125 -4.15 56.86 -37.06
C ILE A 125 -4.30 57.20 -38.52
N LEU A 126 -4.25 56.17 -39.44
CA LEU A 126 -4.49 56.34 -40.87
C LEU A 126 -5.91 56.85 -41.16
N ALA A 127 -6.89 56.30 -40.48
CA ALA A 127 -8.28 56.73 -40.59
C ALA A 127 -8.48 58.18 -40.10
N LEU A 128 -7.83 58.53 -38.98
CA LEU A 128 -7.86 59.91 -38.48
C LEU A 128 -7.27 60.89 -39.51
N ASN A 129 -6.11 60.58 -40.08
CA ASN A 129 -5.49 61.41 -41.12
C ASN A 129 -6.38 61.54 -42.34
N ALA A 130 -7.05 60.46 -42.78
CA ALA A 130 -8.00 60.47 -43.90
C ALA A 130 -9.23 61.35 -43.59
N ALA A 131 -9.78 61.29 -42.37
CA ALA A 131 -10.88 62.11 -41.92
C ALA A 131 -10.52 63.62 -41.88
N VAL A 132 -9.33 63.94 -41.45
CA VAL A 132 -8.80 65.33 -41.46
C VAL A 132 -8.69 65.84 -42.92
N GLU A 133 -8.15 65.04 -43.85
CA GLU A 133 -7.99 65.48 -45.25
C GLU A 133 -9.33 65.57 -45.95
N ALA A 134 -10.30 64.67 -45.65
CA ALA A 134 -11.66 64.73 -46.12
C ALA A 134 -12.39 66.04 -45.65
N ALA A 135 -12.17 66.42 -44.41
CA ALA A 135 -12.68 67.73 -43.87
C ALA A 135 -12.05 68.95 -44.61
N ARG A 136 -10.77 68.80 -44.95
CA ARG A 136 -10.01 69.85 -45.68
C ARG A 136 -10.53 70.01 -47.12
N ALA A 137 -11.03 68.95 -47.77
CA ALA A 137 -11.66 69.03 -49.10
C ALA A 137 -13.09 69.57 -49.12
N GLY A 138 -13.66 69.92 -47.95
CA GLY A 138 -14.98 70.55 -47.85
C GLY A 138 -16.13 69.66 -48.35
N SER A 139 -16.95 70.23 -49.22
CA SER A 139 -18.13 69.53 -49.72
C SER A 139 -17.82 68.32 -50.59
N ALA A 140 -16.68 68.30 -51.29
CA ALA A 140 -16.21 67.19 -52.12
C ALA A 140 -15.71 65.99 -51.26
N GLY A 141 -15.32 66.20 -50.03
CA GLY A 141 -14.79 65.20 -49.12
C GLY A 141 -15.83 64.50 -48.26
N LYS A 142 -17.12 64.87 -48.24
CA LYS A 142 -18.15 64.35 -47.32
C LYS A 142 -18.27 62.79 -47.32
N GLY A 143 -18.24 62.15 -48.54
CA GLY A 143 -18.33 60.71 -48.65
C GLY A 143 -17.09 60.00 -48.07
N PHE A 144 -15.91 60.57 -48.27
CA PHE A 144 -14.65 60.07 -47.70
C PHE A 144 -14.58 60.22 -46.19
N ALA A 145 -15.14 61.31 -45.63
CA ALA A 145 -15.20 61.50 -44.17
C ALA A 145 -16.01 60.41 -43.47
N VAL A 146 -17.13 59.95 -44.04
CA VAL A 146 -17.95 58.87 -43.50
C VAL A 146 -17.19 57.54 -43.49
N VAL A 147 -16.51 57.24 -44.62
CA VAL A 147 -15.69 56.01 -44.70
C VAL A 147 -14.53 56.05 -43.71
N ALA A 148 -13.85 57.16 -43.59
CA ALA A 148 -12.74 57.32 -42.63
C ALA A 148 -13.18 57.09 -41.19
N GLU A 149 -14.38 57.66 -40.80
CA GLU A 149 -14.90 57.45 -39.41
C GLU A 149 -15.34 55.96 -39.21
N GLU A 150 -15.90 55.28 -40.23
CA GLU A 150 -16.22 53.85 -40.11
C GLU A 150 -14.97 53.00 -39.98
N VAL A 151 -13.89 53.26 -40.75
CA VAL A 151 -12.61 52.57 -40.63
C VAL A 151 -11.99 52.83 -39.22
N ARG A 152 -12.12 54.02 -38.72
CA ARG A 152 -11.66 54.40 -37.37
C ARG A 152 -12.40 53.60 -36.28
N SER A 153 -13.75 53.51 -36.42
CA SER A 153 -14.59 52.75 -35.52
C SER A 153 -14.21 51.25 -35.56
N LEU A 154 -13.97 50.72 -36.75
CA LEU A 154 -13.56 49.31 -36.95
C LEU A 154 -12.18 49.04 -36.33
N ALA A 155 -11.23 49.96 -36.49
CA ALA A 155 -9.92 49.87 -35.87
C ALA A 155 -10.02 49.82 -34.32
N GLY A 156 -10.86 50.68 -33.74
CA GLY A 156 -11.14 50.68 -32.30
C GLY A 156 -11.77 49.39 -31.80
N LYS A 157 -12.72 48.83 -32.56
CA LYS A 157 -13.29 47.49 -32.21
C LYS A 157 -12.28 46.36 -32.33
N SER A 158 -11.36 46.41 -33.30
CA SER A 158 -10.29 45.43 -33.47
C SER A 158 -9.29 45.48 -32.33
N ALA A 159 -8.87 46.68 -31.89
CA ALA A 159 -8.00 46.83 -30.72
C ALA A 159 -8.66 46.29 -29.45
N GLN A 160 -9.93 46.59 -29.22
CA GLN A 160 -10.66 46.07 -28.06
C GLN A 160 -10.80 44.54 -28.09
N ALA A 161 -11.05 43.97 -29.25
CA ALA A 161 -11.12 42.50 -29.42
C ALA A 161 -9.75 41.85 -29.17
N ALA A 162 -8.67 42.44 -29.65
CA ALA A 162 -7.30 41.95 -29.39
C ALA A 162 -6.97 42.00 -27.90
N GLN A 163 -7.30 43.07 -27.22
CA GLN A 163 -7.10 43.23 -25.77
C GLN A 163 -7.91 42.19 -24.97
N ASN A 164 -9.22 42.06 -25.28
CA ASN A 164 -10.05 41.06 -24.60
C ASN A 164 -9.51 39.62 -24.80
N THR A 165 -9.00 39.33 -25.99
CA THR A 165 -8.41 38.00 -26.30
C THR A 165 -7.08 37.84 -25.55
N SER A 166 -6.27 38.89 -25.43
CA SER A 166 -5.03 38.86 -24.64
C SER A 166 -5.30 38.54 -23.17
N GLU A 167 -6.36 39.10 -22.58
CA GLU A 167 -6.76 38.79 -21.20
C GLU A 167 -7.17 37.29 -21.05
N LEU A 168 -7.85 36.74 -22.06
CA LEU A 168 -8.23 35.32 -22.05
C LEU A 168 -6.99 34.42 -22.17
N ILE A 169 -6.03 34.75 -23.01
CA ILE A 169 -4.77 34.04 -23.14
C ILE A 169 -3.97 34.10 -21.83
N ALA A 170 -3.87 35.23 -21.19
CA ALA A 170 -3.20 35.37 -19.90
C ALA A 170 -3.80 34.44 -18.84
N LYS A 171 -5.15 34.39 -18.73
CA LYS A 171 -5.86 33.45 -17.84
C LYS A 171 -5.61 32.00 -18.20
N SER A 172 -5.55 31.68 -19.50
CA SER A 172 -5.25 30.33 -19.98
C SER A 172 -3.83 29.92 -19.62
N THR A 173 -2.86 30.82 -19.76
CA THR A 173 -1.46 30.60 -19.38
C THR A 173 -1.30 30.35 -17.88
N GLU A 174 -2.01 31.10 -17.06
CA GLU A 174 -2.04 30.89 -15.59
C GLU A 174 -2.62 29.51 -15.24
N ALA A 175 -3.72 29.11 -15.89
CA ALA A 175 -4.32 27.79 -15.68
C ALA A 175 -3.39 26.66 -16.12
N VAL A 176 -2.65 26.83 -17.22
CA VAL A 176 -1.64 25.86 -17.70
C VAL A 176 -0.49 25.76 -16.70
N HIS A 177 -0.03 26.88 -16.16
CA HIS A 177 1.04 26.88 -15.14
C HIS A 177 0.61 26.10 -13.89
N MET A 178 -0.59 26.39 -13.36
CA MET A 178 -1.14 25.62 -12.23
C MET A 178 -1.29 24.14 -12.55
N GLY A 179 -1.76 23.80 -13.76
CA GLY A 179 -1.90 22.42 -14.21
C GLY A 179 -0.56 21.70 -14.28
N THR A 180 0.48 22.38 -14.72
CA THR A 180 1.86 21.85 -14.75
C THR A 180 2.38 21.56 -13.34
N GLU A 181 2.17 22.49 -12.41
CA GLU A 181 2.58 22.32 -11.01
C GLU A 181 1.86 21.14 -10.34
N ILE A 182 0.55 21.01 -10.56
CA ILE A 182 -0.24 19.89 -10.04
C ILE A 182 0.28 18.57 -10.62
N ALA A 183 0.54 18.52 -11.94
CA ALA A 183 1.03 17.30 -12.60
C ALA A 183 2.41 16.90 -12.07
N GLN A 184 3.31 17.87 -11.87
CA GLN A 184 4.64 17.61 -11.31
C GLN A 184 4.56 17.10 -9.87
N ASN A 185 3.79 17.76 -9.00
CA ASN A 185 3.57 17.32 -7.63
C ASN A 185 2.94 15.90 -7.58
N THR A 186 2.03 15.60 -8.51
CA THR A 186 1.43 14.27 -8.60
C THR A 186 2.47 13.23 -9.01
N ALA A 187 3.35 13.54 -9.96
CA ALA A 187 4.44 12.65 -10.36
C ALA A 187 5.39 12.35 -9.19
N ASP A 188 5.72 13.35 -8.37
CA ASP A 188 6.58 13.18 -7.20
C ASP A 188 5.93 12.28 -6.14
N VAL A 189 4.62 12.47 -5.86
CA VAL A 189 3.86 11.60 -4.94
C VAL A 189 3.79 10.16 -5.46
N LEU A 190 3.63 9.96 -6.77
CA LEU A 190 3.65 8.61 -7.37
C LEU A 190 4.99 7.90 -7.16
N LEU A 191 6.12 8.62 -7.19
CA LEU A 191 7.44 8.05 -6.88
C LEU A 191 7.55 7.64 -5.39
N GLU A 192 6.96 8.39 -4.46
CA GLU A 192 6.88 7.98 -3.05
C GLU A 192 6.04 6.72 -2.88
N VAL A 193 4.95 6.58 -3.64
CA VAL A 193 4.13 5.36 -3.66
C VAL A 193 4.95 4.16 -4.16
N VAL A 194 5.78 4.32 -5.21
CA VAL A 194 6.68 3.25 -5.69
C VAL A 194 7.64 2.80 -4.58
N ASN A 195 8.24 3.73 -3.84
CA ASN A 195 9.12 3.39 -2.71
C ASN A 195 8.37 2.65 -1.60
N SER A 196 7.12 3.04 -1.33
CA SER A 196 6.27 2.34 -0.36
C SER A 196 5.93 0.92 -0.80
N ILE A 197 5.64 0.72 -2.08
CA ILE A 197 5.41 -0.60 -2.70
C ILE A 197 6.65 -1.50 -2.53
N GLN A 198 7.85 -0.97 -2.73
CA GLN A 198 9.09 -1.74 -2.51
C GLN A 198 9.23 -2.20 -1.05
N SER A 199 8.87 -1.34 -0.10
CA SER A 199 8.88 -1.71 1.34
C SER A 199 7.85 -2.79 1.65
N VAL A 200 6.67 -2.75 1.01
CA VAL A 200 5.65 -3.80 1.14
C VAL A 200 6.16 -5.13 0.58
N VAL A 201 6.82 -5.14 -0.59
CA VAL A 201 7.43 -6.35 -1.16
C VAL A 201 8.44 -6.96 -0.20
N GLN A 202 9.32 -6.17 0.41
CA GLN A 202 10.27 -6.66 1.39
C GLN A 202 9.59 -7.29 2.62
N SER A 203 8.49 -6.69 3.09
CA SER A 203 7.71 -7.25 4.21
C SER A 203 7.05 -8.59 3.84
N ILE A 204 6.56 -8.71 2.61
CA ILE A 204 5.98 -9.96 2.09
C ILE A 204 7.05 -11.06 1.97
N ASP A 205 8.24 -10.72 1.46
CA ASP A 205 9.35 -11.66 1.38
C ASP A 205 9.75 -12.16 2.78
N GLN A 206 9.73 -11.27 3.79
CA GLN A 206 9.98 -11.66 5.18
C GLN A 206 8.87 -12.60 5.73
N ILE A 207 7.60 -12.36 5.39
CA ILE A 207 6.50 -13.26 5.77
C ILE A 207 6.73 -14.65 5.18
N ALA A 208 7.10 -14.74 3.91
CA ALA A 208 7.37 -16.02 3.25
C ALA A 208 8.53 -16.78 3.92
N ILE A 209 9.61 -16.08 4.28
CA ILE A 209 10.75 -16.68 5.01
C ILE A 209 10.30 -17.20 6.37
N VAL A 210 9.61 -16.39 7.16
CA VAL A 210 9.13 -16.77 8.51
C VAL A 210 8.14 -17.93 8.44
N SER A 211 7.25 -17.95 7.44
CA SER A 211 6.32 -19.07 7.24
C SER A 211 7.06 -20.37 6.94
N ASN A 212 8.14 -20.31 6.15
CA ASN A 212 8.96 -21.51 5.90
C ASN A 212 9.65 -22.01 7.17
N GLU A 213 10.24 -21.12 7.97
CA GLU A 213 10.85 -21.46 9.27
C GLU A 213 9.80 -22.02 10.26
N GLN A 214 8.58 -21.47 10.24
CA GLN A 214 7.47 -22.03 11.03
C GLN A 214 7.07 -23.42 10.57
N SER A 215 7.06 -23.69 9.25
CA SER A 215 6.78 -25.01 8.71
C SER A 215 7.77 -26.07 9.21
N GLU A 216 9.07 -25.74 9.20
CA GLU A 216 10.11 -26.61 9.75
C GLU A 216 9.92 -26.87 11.27
N SER A 217 9.56 -25.80 12.01
CA SER A 217 9.30 -25.90 13.46
C SER A 217 8.08 -26.78 13.76
N VAL A 218 7.03 -26.66 12.98
CA VAL A 218 5.81 -27.48 13.08
C VAL A 218 6.11 -28.94 12.79
N GLU A 219 6.95 -29.23 11.79
CA GLU A 219 7.38 -30.59 11.47
C GLU A 219 8.17 -31.22 12.64
N GLN A 220 9.11 -30.48 13.26
CA GLN A 220 9.84 -30.95 14.44
C GLN A 220 8.91 -31.23 15.63
N VAL A 221 7.91 -30.37 15.87
CA VAL A 221 6.91 -30.61 16.93
C VAL A 221 6.09 -31.84 16.63
N SER A 222 5.70 -32.05 15.37
CA SER A 222 4.97 -33.25 14.92
C SER A 222 5.77 -34.54 15.16
N GLU A 223 7.07 -34.51 14.82
CA GLU A 223 7.97 -35.63 15.12
C GLU A 223 8.08 -35.91 16.64
N GLY A 224 8.18 -34.86 17.45
CA GLY A 224 8.20 -34.96 18.92
C GLY A 224 6.91 -35.59 19.48
N ILE A 225 5.76 -35.20 18.97
CA ILE A 225 4.46 -35.78 19.32
C ILE A 225 4.42 -37.29 18.98
N ASN A 226 4.91 -37.68 17.80
CA ASN A 226 4.98 -39.07 17.40
C ASN A 226 5.91 -39.94 18.26
N GLN A 227 6.93 -39.31 18.91
CA GLN A 227 7.82 -40.03 19.84
C GLN A 227 7.18 -40.23 21.24
N ILE A 228 6.21 -39.40 21.60
CA ILE A 228 5.50 -39.47 22.89
C ILE A 228 4.29 -40.44 22.79
N SER A 229 3.72 -40.60 21.61
CA SER A 229 2.58 -41.47 21.31
C SER A 229 2.97 -42.92 21.24
#